data_fd07537009bd99a4ce0c76e3da3cdddc
#
_entry.id   fd07537009bd99a4ce0c76e3da3cdddc
#
_cell.length_a   1.000
_cell.length_b   1.000
_cell.length_c   1.000
_cell.angle_alpha   90.00
_cell.angle_beta   90.00
_cell.angle_gamma   90.00
#
_symmetry.space_group_name_H-M   'P 1'
#
loop_
_entity.id
_entity.type
_entity.pdbx_description
1 polymer ?
#
loop_
_entity_poly.entity_id
_entity_poly.type
_entity_poly.pdbx_seq_one_letter_code
_entity_poly.pdbx_strand_id
1 'polypeptide(L)'
;MNKKIIIGIVLVIIAIIGVGAIVYNTSKSSETERQGNSEENNQLSVVNKNSNENEIVDNKTDNDKNTGSKTLVVYFSAQNHTKTVAEKIAKNLDADIFEIEPEEEYTSDDLNWNNSDSRVSKEHNDESLRDTKLKTTKVDNWDEYDTVLIGYPIWWGIAAWPVDTFVKANDFSGKTVIPFCTSSSSGLGQSGKNLAEEANSGDWQAGQRFSSSASDADIKKWADSLK
;
A
#
# COMPACT_ATOMS: atom_id res chain seq x y z
N MET A 1 10.19 -27.16 -43.75
CA MET A 1 9.79 -26.97 -42.33
C MET A 1 8.75 -28.02 -42.00
N ASN A 2 9.08 -28.95 -41.13
CA ASN A 2 8.36 -30.22 -40.94
C ASN A 2 7.05 -30.04 -40.16
N LYS A 3 5.93 -30.40 -40.76
CA LYS A 3 4.57 -30.37 -40.20
C LYS A 3 4.36 -31.30 -38.97
N LYS A 4 5.40 -31.97 -38.47
CA LYS A 4 5.31 -32.92 -37.34
C LYS A 4 5.61 -32.31 -35.98
N ILE A 5 6.01 -31.03 -35.86
CA ILE A 5 6.36 -30.38 -34.59
C ILE A 5 5.18 -29.58 -34.01
N ILE A 6 4.12 -29.33 -34.80
CA ILE A 6 2.99 -28.50 -34.32
C ILE A 6 1.92 -29.31 -33.59
N ILE A 7 1.93 -30.64 -33.62
CA ILE A 7 0.91 -31.49 -32.98
C ILE A 7 1.27 -31.84 -31.54
N GLY A 8 2.50 -31.59 -31.11
CA GLY A 8 2.95 -31.90 -29.72
C GLY A 8 2.61 -30.88 -28.66
N ILE A 9 2.20 -29.66 -29.00
CA ILE A 9 2.00 -28.54 -28.04
C ILE A 9 0.52 -28.34 -27.65
N VAL A 10 -0.41 -28.96 -28.36
CA VAL A 10 -1.87 -28.76 -28.12
C VAL A 10 -2.46 -29.79 -27.11
N LEU A 11 -1.72 -30.81 -26.69
CA LEU A 11 -2.24 -31.89 -25.84
C LEU A 11 -1.85 -31.79 -24.34
N VAL A 12 -1.20 -30.71 -23.89
CA VAL A 12 -0.82 -30.54 -22.48
C VAL A 12 -1.75 -29.56 -21.72
N ILE A 13 -2.73 -28.94 -22.37
CA ILE A 13 -3.60 -27.91 -21.75
C ILE A 13 -4.98 -28.43 -21.29
N ILE A 14 -5.29 -29.74 -21.43
CA ILE A 14 -6.64 -30.28 -21.08
C ILE A 14 -6.63 -31.25 -19.90
N ALA A 15 -5.74 -31.14 -18.96
CA ALA A 15 -5.72 -32.08 -17.83
C ALA A 15 -5.65 -31.44 -16.42
N ILE A 16 -6.14 -30.21 -16.22
CA ILE A 16 -6.32 -29.63 -14.87
C ILE A 16 -7.67 -28.88 -14.80
N ILE A 17 -8.77 -29.60 -14.99
CA ILE A 17 -10.09 -29.18 -14.51
C ILE A 17 -10.78 -30.46 -13.98
N GLY A 18 -10.78 -30.61 -12.70
CA GLY A 18 -11.60 -31.62 -12.04
C GLY A 18 -11.04 -32.02 -10.69
N VAL A 19 -11.70 -31.60 -9.70
CA VAL A 19 -11.91 -32.08 -8.33
C VAL A 19 -11.67 -31.00 -7.28
N GLY A 20 -12.75 -30.51 -6.76
CA GLY A 20 -12.80 -29.61 -5.60
C GLY A 20 -14.24 -29.23 -5.27
N ALA A 21 -15.11 -30.21 -5.16
CA ALA A 21 -16.48 -30.00 -4.67
C ALA A 21 -16.56 -30.24 -3.16
N ILE A 22 -17.06 -29.26 -2.44
CA ILE A 22 -18.01 -29.33 -1.33
C ILE A 22 -17.55 -30.02 -0.04
N VAL A 23 -17.36 -29.24 1.04
CA VAL A 23 -17.97 -29.55 2.33
C VAL A 23 -18.53 -28.25 2.92
N TYR A 24 -19.85 -28.07 2.76
CA TYR A 24 -20.67 -27.25 3.65
C TYR A 24 -20.94 -28.06 4.89
N ASN A 25 -20.52 -27.60 6.05
CA ASN A 25 -21.03 -28.16 7.30
C ASN A 25 -21.71 -27.05 8.10
N THR A 26 -23.02 -27.12 8.09
CA THR A 26 -23.95 -26.43 8.97
C THR A 26 -23.83 -27.00 10.37
N SER A 27 -23.61 -26.15 11.36
CA SER A 27 -23.95 -26.46 12.75
C SER A 27 -24.76 -25.34 13.35
N LYS A 28 -25.96 -25.73 13.76
CA LYS A 28 -27.05 -24.93 14.29
C LYS A 28 -27.00 -24.98 15.80
N SER A 29 -27.19 -23.83 16.42
CA SER A 29 -27.81 -23.49 17.71
C SER A 29 -27.61 -24.34 18.96
N SER A 30 -27.31 -23.65 20.06
CA SER A 30 -28.21 -23.71 21.23
C SER A 30 -27.96 -22.53 22.17
N GLU A 31 -29.03 -21.82 22.42
CA GLU A 31 -29.20 -20.84 23.50
C GLU A 31 -29.13 -21.58 24.85
N THR A 32 -28.59 -20.92 25.85
CA THR A 32 -29.03 -21.10 27.24
C THR A 32 -28.76 -19.83 28.02
N GLU A 33 -29.86 -19.15 28.36
CA GLU A 33 -29.92 -18.11 29.36
C GLU A 33 -29.52 -18.66 30.73
N ARG A 34 -28.88 -17.84 31.58
CA ARG A 34 -29.17 -17.76 33.01
C ARG A 34 -28.78 -16.39 33.59
N GLN A 35 -29.78 -15.81 34.17
CA GLN A 35 -29.85 -14.67 35.07
C GLN A 35 -29.14 -14.90 36.42
N GLY A 36 -28.88 -13.76 37.08
CA GLY A 36 -28.72 -13.68 38.55
C GLY A 36 -27.59 -12.76 38.97
N ASN A 37 -27.84 -11.57 39.18
CA ASN A 37 -28.24 -10.80 40.37
C ASN A 37 -27.12 -10.35 41.33
N SER A 38 -27.05 -8.98 41.47
CA SER A 38 -26.92 -8.14 42.70
C SER A 38 -25.69 -8.32 43.59
N GLU A 39 -25.10 -7.30 44.12
CA GLU A 39 -25.33 -6.11 44.91
C GLU A 39 -23.98 -5.46 45.25
N GLU A 40 -23.78 -4.19 45.06
CA GLU A 40 -23.77 -3.11 46.04
C GLU A 40 -22.80 -3.25 47.27
N ASN A 41 -21.85 -2.33 47.38
CA ASN A 41 -21.55 -1.48 48.55
C ASN A 41 -20.27 -0.64 48.27
N ASN A 42 -20.33 0.63 48.14
CA ASN A 42 -20.45 1.79 49.02
C ASN A 42 -19.35 1.89 50.11
N GLN A 43 -18.63 2.98 50.08
CA GLN A 43 -18.22 3.98 51.11
C GLN A 43 -16.80 4.48 50.85
N LEU A 44 -16.67 5.72 50.49
CA LEU A 44 -16.47 6.98 51.23
C LEU A 44 -15.38 6.98 52.31
N SER A 45 -14.51 7.89 52.11
CA SER A 45 -13.96 8.93 53.03
C SER A 45 -12.43 8.99 52.93
N VAL A 46 -11.69 10.07 53.06
CA VAL A 46 -11.87 11.45 53.55
C VAL A 46 -10.58 12.21 53.18
N VAL A 47 -10.78 13.46 52.86
CA VAL A 47 -9.88 14.59 52.77
C VAL A 47 -8.72 14.57 53.78
N ASN A 48 -7.51 14.91 53.31
CA ASN A 48 -6.69 15.81 54.12
C ASN A 48 -5.82 16.75 53.26
N LYS A 49 -5.97 17.99 53.59
CA LYS A 49 -5.37 19.19 53.06
C LYS A 49 -4.11 19.46 53.89
N ASN A 50 -2.96 19.71 53.24
CA ASN A 50 -2.05 20.71 53.78
C ASN A 50 -1.12 21.29 52.71
N SER A 51 -1.10 22.58 52.72
CA SER A 51 -0.31 23.54 51.98
C SER A 51 1.15 23.54 52.45
N ASN A 52 2.10 23.75 51.50
CA ASN A 52 3.06 24.87 51.56
C ASN A 52 3.98 24.86 50.32
N GLU A 53 3.94 25.95 49.63
CA GLU A 53 4.96 26.91 49.19
C GLU A 53 6.22 26.42 48.48
N ASN A 54 6.31 26.95 47.25
CA ASN A 54 7.46 27.55 46.54
C ASN A 54 8.73 26.71 46.35
N GLU A 55 8.91 26.31 45.11
CA GLU A 55 10.12 26.65 44.37
C GLU A 55 9.85 26.72 42.88
N ILE A 56 10.07 27.88 42.29
CA ILE A 56 10.14 28.13 40.87
C ILE A 56 11.43 27.48 40.40
N VAL A 57 11.30 26.35 39.73
CA VAL A 57 12.36 25.84 38.84
C VAL A 57 11.82 25.89 37.43
N ASP A 58 12.26 26.94 36.77
CA ASP A 58 12.25 27.08 35.31
C ASP A 58 12.99 25.87 34.73
N ASN A 59 12.25 24.93 34.16
CA ASN A 59 12.77 23.88 33.34
C ASN A 59 11.94 23.78 32.06
N LYS A 60 12.38 24.57 31.20
CA LYS A 60 12.41 24.56 29.77
C LYS A 60 12.31 23.16 29.18
N THR A 61 11.42 23.10 28.22
CA THR A 61 11.46 22.23 27.03
C THR A 61 11.09 20.79 27.28
N ASP A 62 9.83 20.55 27.50
CA ASP A 62 9.22 19.33 27.01
C ASP A 62 9.13 19.44 25.49
N ASN A 63 10.13 18.85 24.84
CA ASN A 63 9.94 18.32 23.51
C ASN A 63 8.90 17.22 23.66
N ASP A 64 7.65 17.58 23.54
CA ASP A 64 6.58 16.65 23.26
C ASP A 64 6.88 16.06 21.88
N LYS A 65 7.77 15.06 21.87
CA LYS A 65 7.88 14.15 20.74
C LYS A 65 6.53 13.45 20.68
N ASN A 66 5.64 14.00 19.89
CA ASN A 66 4.48 13.29 19.44
C ASN A 66 4.98 11.97 18.81
N THR A 67 5.01 10.91 19.61
CA THR A 67 5.43 9.56 19.22
C THR A 67 4.31 8.81 18.49
N GLY A 68 3.41 9.55 17.84
CA GLY A 68 2.46 8.97 16.90
C GLY A 68 3.20 8.47 15.67
N SER A 69 2.91 7.24 15.24
CA SER A 69 3.41 6.67 13.99
C SER A 69 3.17 7.64 12.83
N LYS A 70 4.25 8.08 12.15
CA LYS A 70 4.16 9.02 11.03
C LYS A 70 4.02 8.23 9.73
N THR A 71 3.01 8.57 8.95
CA THR A 71 2.70 7.90 7.69
C THR A 71 3.04 8.78 6.50
N LEU A 72 3.63 8.17 5.47
CA LEU A 72 3.90 8.78 4.17
C LEU A 72 3.14 8.03 3.08
N VAL A 73 2.51 8.74 2.17
CA VAL A 73 1.95 8.19 0.92
C VAL A 73 2.85 8.58 -0.25
N VAL A 74 3.58 7.62 -0.77
CA VAL A 74 4.41 7.75 -1.97
C VAL A 74 3.61 7.24 -3.16
N TYR A 75 3.67 7.91 -4.31
CA TYR A 75 2.99 7.40 -5.50
C TYR A 75 3.64 7.84 -6.81
N PHE A 76 3.44 7.02 -7.85
CA PHE A 76 3.64 7.38 -9.25
C PHE A 76 2.30 7.41 -9.98
N SER A 77 2.08 8.40 -10.85
CA SER A 77 0.86 8.50 -11.63
C SER A 77 1.07 9.15 -12.99
N ALA A 78 1.02 8.38 -14.07
CA ALA A 78 1.18 8.91 -15.43
C ALA A 78 -0.10 9.61 -15.97
N GLN A 79 -1.28 9.25 -15.47
CA GLN A 79 -2.59 9.75 -15.96
C GLN A 79 -3.51 10.23 -14.82
N ASN A 80 -2.95 10.64 -13.69
CA ASN A 80 -3.64 11.15 -12.50
C ASN A 80 -4.59 10.17 -11.77
N HIS A 81 -4.77 8.94 -12.24
CA HIS A 81 -5.64 7.98 -11.56
C HIS A 81 -5.08 7.57 -10.20
N THR A 82 -3.81 7.19 -10.14
CA THR A 82 -3.15 6.83 -8.87
C THR A 82 -3.01 8.05 -7.97
N LYS A 83 -2.71 9.23 -8.53
CA LYS A 83 -2.66 10.51 -7.81
C LYS A 83 -3.94 10.78 -7.04
N THR A 84 -5.08 10.69 -7.73
CA THR A 84 -6.40 10.91 -7.12
C THR A 84 -6.65 9.96 -5.94
N VAL A 85 -6.26 8.70 -6.06
CA VAL A 85 -6.38 7.70 -4.97
C VAL A 85 -5.42 8.03 -3.84
N ALA A 86 -4.16 8.33 -4.14
CA ALA A 86 -3.12 8.67 -3.17
C ALA A 86 -3.48 9.89 -2.32
N GLU A 87 -3.94 10.98 -2.95
CA GLU A 87 -4.38 12.19 -2.26
C GLU A 87 -5.54 11.94 -1.28
N LYS A 88 -6.49 11.09 -1.68
CA LYS A 88 -7.62 10.71 -0.81
C LYS A 88 -7.16 9.84 0.36
N ILE A 89 -6.24 8.91 0.13
CA ILE A 89 -5.64 8.09 1.19
C ILE A 89 -4.90 8.99 2.17
N ALA A 90 -3.99 9.84 1.69
CA ALA A 90 -3.22 10.75 2.52
C ALA A 90 -4.13 11.64 3.37
N LYS A 91 -5.16 12.23 2.78
CA LYS A 91 -6.16 13.04 3.50
C LYS A 91 -6.88 12.25 4.60
N ASN A 92 -7.26 10.99 4.35
CA ASN A 92 -7.98 10.17 5.33
C ASN A 92 -7.08 9.70 6.48
N LEU A 93 -5.77 9.54 6.23
CA LEU A 93 -4.78 9.11 7.22
C LEU A 93 -4.10 10.29 7.94
N ASP A 94 -4.34 11.53 7.51
CA ASP A 94 -3.57 12.71 7.92
C ASP A 94 -2.07 12.50 7.67
N ALA A 95 -1.74 11.95 6.50
CA ALA A 95 -0.41 11.53 6.11
C ALA A 95 0.24 12.54 5.16
N ASP A 96 1.57 12.62 5.21
CA ASP A 96 2.36 13.34 4.21
C ASP A 96 2.28 12.62 2.86
N ILE A 97 2.59 13.34 1.78
CA ILE A 97 2.51 12.81 0.41
C ILE A 97 3.77 13.14 -0.38
N PHE A 98 4.21 12.18 -1.20
CA PHE A 98 5.36 12.32 -2.10
C PHE A 98 5.04 11.76 -3.47
N GLU A 99 5.18 12.56 -4.53
CA GLU A 99 5.01 12.15 -5.92
C GLU A 99 6.36 11.70 -6.51
N ILE A 100 6.39 10.48 -7.04
CA ILE A 100 7.52 9.99 -7.85
C ILE A 100 7.42 10.63 -9.22
N GLU A 101 8.36 11.49 -9.57
CA GLU A 101 8.36 12.22 -10.83
C GLU A 101 9.55 11.78 -11.70
N PRO A 102 9.30 11.18 -12.87
CA PRO A 102 10.34 10.96 -13.87
C PRO A 102 10.96 12.27 -14.36
N GLU A 103 12.27 12.28 -14.66
CA GLU A 103 12.91 13.43 -15.33
C GLU A 103 12.23 13.73 -16.67
N GLU A 104 11.91 12.68 -17.43
CA GLU A 104 11.11 12.74 -18.65
C GLU A 104 9.72 12.19 -18.37
N GLU A 105 8.73 13.07 -18.30
CA GLU A 105 7.35 12.69 -18.08
C GLU A 105 6.80 11.84 -19.24
N TYR A 106 5.91 10.90 -18.93
CA TYR A 106 5.23 10.09 -19.93
C TYR A 106 4.12 10.90 -20.58
N THR A 107 4.25 11.16 -21.89
CA THR A 107 3.20 11.76 -22.70
C THR A 107 2.09 10.75 -23.04
N SER A 108 0.98 11.19 -23.58
CA SER A 108 -0.07 10.29 -24.07
C SER A 108 0.42 9.34 -25.18
N ASP A 109 1.36 9.80 -26.00
CA ASP A 109 1.96 8.99 -27.07
C ASP A 109 2.91 7.94 -26.49
N ASP A 110 3.67 8.30 -25.46
CA ASP A 110 4.53 7.36 -24.71
C ASP A 110 3.75 6.24 -24.04
N LEU A 111 2.53 6.55 -23.59
CA LEU A 111 1.65 5.59 -22.91
C LEU A 111 0.77 4.77 -23.86
N ASN A 112 0.90 4.94 -25.17
CA ASN A 112 0.11 4.19 -26.14
C ASN A 112 0.61 2.75 -26.28
N TRP A 113 0.20 1.87 -25.39
CA TRP A 113 0.56 0.46 -25.35
C TRP A 113 0.11 -0.35 -26.58
N ASN A 114 -0.79 0.20 -27.43
CA ASN A 114 -1.16 -0.40 -28.73
C ASN A 114 -0.15 -0.08 -29.83
N ASN A 115 0.75 0.87 -29.61
CA ASN A 115 1.82 1.20 -30.54
C ASN A 115 3.14 0.56 -30.05
N SER A 116 3.68 -0.37 -30.83
CA SER A 116 4.96 -1.04 -30.54
C SER A 116 6.15 -0.07 -30.42
N ASP A 117 6.04 1.10 -31.07
CA ASP A 117 7.10 2.12 -31.08
C ASP A 117 6.97 3.14 -29.95
N SER A 118 5.91 3.08 -29.15
CA SER A 118 5.76 3.94 -27.98
C SER A 118 6.84 3.62 -26.93
N ARG A 119 7.13 4.61 -26.09
CA ARG A 119 8.12 4.47 -25.00
C ARG A 119 7.77 3.30 -24.08
N VAL A 120 6.55 3.25 -23.57
CA VAL A 120 6.11 2.21 -22.64
C VAL A 120 6.14 0.80 -23.25
N SER A 121 5.86 0.67 -24.58
CA SER A 121 5.94 -0.63 -25.27
C SER A 121 7.39 -1.08 -25.48
N LYS A 122 8.31 -0.16 -25.76
CA LYS A 122 9.74 -0.46 -25.83
C LYS A 122 10.29 -0.88 -24.48
N GLU A 123 9.99 -0.14 -23.44
CA GLU A 123 10.37 -0.44 -22.05
C GLU A 123 9.78 -1.79 -21.57
N HIS A 124 8.58 -2.13 -22.02
CA HIS A 124 8.01 -3.45 -21.74
C HIS A 124 8.78 -4.59 -22.40
N ASN A 125 9.19 -4.42 -23.66
CA ASN A 125 9.87 -5.45 -24.44
C ASN A 125 11.36 -5.58 -24.11
N ASP A 126 11.97 -4.53 -23.58
CA ASP A 126 13.39 -4.48 -23.19
C ASP A 126 13.52 -3.91 -21.76
N GLU A 127 13.77 -4.80 -20.81
CA GLU A 127 13.89 -4.44 -19.40
C GLU A 127 15.04 -3.48 -19.11
N SER A 128 16.08 -3.46 -19.95
CA SER A 128 17.20 -2.54 -19.80
C SER A 128 16.80 -1.06 -19.99
N LEU A 129 15.64 -0.82 -20.60
CA LEU A 129 15.08 0.53 -20.79
C LEU A 129 14.21 1.00 -19.62
N ARG A 130 13.95 0.13 -18.62
CA ARG A 130 13.07 0.47 -17.47
C ARG A 130 13.78 1.24 -16.37
N ASP A 131 15.07 1.51 -16.49
CA ASP A 131 15.82 2.33 -15.54
C ASP A 131 15.42 3.81 -15.69
N THR A 132 14.22 4.12 -15.19
CA THR A 132 13.62 5.45 -15.32
C THR A 132 14.30 6.42 -14.36
N LYS A 133 14.96 7.45 -14.88
CA LYS A 133 15.52 8.53 -14.07
C LYS A 133 14.42 9.35 -13.43
N LEU A 134 14.57 9.65 -12.14
CA LEU A 134 13.64 10.46 -11.36
C LEU A 134 14.22 11.85 -11.07
N LYS A 135 13.37 12.87 -11.02
CA LYS A 135 13.75 14.24 -10.60
C LYS A 135 14.41 14.22 -9.22
N THR A 136 13.90 13.39 -8.32
CA THR A 136 14.48 13.07 -7.02
C THR A 136 13.97 11.73 -6.50
N THR A 137 14.82 11.04 -5.77
CA THR A 137 14.44 9.86 -4.97
C THR A 137 14.38 10.19 -3.48
N LYS A 138 14.83 11.38 -3.07
CA LYS A 138 14.94 11.78 -1.67
C LYS A 138 13.62 12.32 -1.17
N VAL A 139 13.19 11.80 -0.05
CA VAL A 139 12.07 12.32 0.74
C VAL A 139 12.65 13.02 1.95
N ASP A 140 12.21 14.25 2.21
CA ASP A 140 12.61 14.97 3.41
C ASP A 140 12.12 14.25 4.67
N ASN A 141 12.94 14.20 5.69
CA ASN A 141 12.64 13.54 6.97
C ASN A 141 12.25 12.06 6.84
N TRP A 142 12.83 11.34 5.84
CA TRP A 142 12.53 9.92 5.58
C TRP A 142 12.55 9.04 6.84
N ASP A 143 13.48 9.30 7.75
CA ASP A 143 13.67 8.51 8.97
C ASP A 143 12.54 8.71 10.00
N GLU A 144 11.71 9.75 9.86
CA GLU A 144 10.59 10.01 10.75
C GLU A 144 9.34 9.17 10.42
N TYR A 145 9.29 8.53 9.24
CA TYR A 145 8.14 7.74 8.82
C TYR A 145 8.29 6.28 9.26
N ASP A 146 7.31 5.77 10.00
CA ASP A 146 7.21 4.36 10.39
C ASP A 146 6.41 3.55 9.37
N THR A 147 5.47 4.20 8.68
CA THR A 147 4.60 3.57 7.68
C THR A 147 4.70 4.30 6.34
N VAL A 148 4.94 3.55 5.29
CA VAL A 148 5.01 4.06 3.91
C VAL A 148 4.01 3.32 3.03
N LEU A 149 3.01 4.04 2.50
CA LEU A 149 2.14 3.50 1.47
C LEU A 149 2.74 3.80 0.10
N ILE A 150 2.80 2.80 -0.79
CA ILE A 150 3.38 2.97 -2.13
C ILE A 150 2.32 2.70 -3.19
N GLY A 151 1.96 3.74 -3.96
CA GLY A 151 0.92 3.73 -4.98
C GLY A 151 1.45 3.76 -6.41
N TYR A 152 0.87 2.93 -7.29
CA TYR A 152 1.30 2.84 -8.69
C TYR A 152 0.20 2.32 -9.62
N PRO A 153 0.24 2.67 -10.91
CA PRO A 153 -0.57 1.98 -11.90
C PRO A 153 0.06 0.62 -12.23
N ILE A 154 -0.80 -0.37 -12.56
CA ILE A 154 -0.31 -1.65 -13.07
C ILE A 154 -0.03 -1.53 -14.57
N TRP A 155 1.22 -1.82 -14.96
CA TRP A 155 1.67 -1.94 -16.34
C TRP A 155 2.07 -3.40 -16.62
N TRP A 156 1.38 -4.06 -17.55
CA TRP A 156 1.60 -5.49 -17.89
C TRP A 156 1.70 -6.43 -16.68
N GLY A 157 0.90 -6.18 -15.63
CA GLY A 157 0.81 -7.05 -14.46
C GLY A 157 1.83 -6.78 -13.34
N ILE A 158 2.72 -5.80 -13.52
CA ILE A 158 3.71 -5.36 -12.52
C ILE A 158 3.52 -3.88 -12.18
N ALA A 159 4.25 -3.36 -11.22
CA ALA A 159 4.28 -1.93 -10.93
C ALA A 159 4.87 -1.16 -12.12
N ALA A 160 4.43 0.08 -12.32
CA ALA A 160 5.05 0.96 -13.30
C ALA A 160 6.51 1.26 -12.92
N TRP A 161 7.42 1.16 -13.88
CA TRP A 161 8.89 1.14 -13.66
C TRP A 161 9.48 2.33 -12.87
N PRO A 162 8.93 3.56 -12.91
CA PRO A 162 9.44 4.64 -12.07
C PRO A 162 9.44 4.30 -10.57
N VAL A 163 8.55 3.40 -10.14
CA VAL A 163 8.48 2.97 -8.73
C VAL A 163 9.66 2.06 -8.37
N ASP A 164 10.11 1.23 -9.31
CA ASP A 164 11.27 0.34 -9.12
C ASP A 164 12.53 1.17 -8.79
N THR A 165 12.75 2.27 -9.52
CA THR A 165 13.87 3.20 -9.26
C THR A 165 13.77 3.83 -7.87
N PHE A 166 12.56 4.22 -7.44
CA PHE A 166 12.37 4.81 -6.12
C PHE A 166 12.66 3.80 -4.99
N VAL A 167 12.12 2.58 -5.10
CA VAL A 167 12.29 1.58 -4.02
C VAL A 167 13.73 1.08 -3.91
N LYS A 168 14.46 0.99 -5.02
CA LYS A 168 15.90 0.66 -5.03
C LYS A 168 16.78 1.73 -4.40
N ALA A 169 16.35 2.99 -4.46
CA ALA A 169 17.11 4.13 -3.97
C ALA A 169 16.90 4.46 -2.48
N ASN A 170 15.91 3.85 -1.83
CA ASN A 170 15.53 4.15 -0.45
C ASN A 170 15.65 2.91 0.44
N ASP A 171 16.08 3.11 1.69
CA ASP A 171 16.10 2.07 2.70
C ASP A 171 14.79 2.07 3.50
N PHE A 172 14.08 0.96 3.45
CA PHE A 172 12.81 0.76 4.18
C PHE A 172 13.00 0.02 5.51
N SER A 173 14.22 -0.20 5.98
CA SER A 173 14.49 -0.89 7.24
C SER A 173 13.73 -0.25 8.40
N GLY A 174 13.01 -1.06 9.16
CA GLY A 174 12.18 -0.62 10.29
C GLY A 174 10.84 0.01 9.91
N LYS A 175 10.50 0.09 8.62
CA LYS A 175 9.23 0.66 8.14
C LYS A 175 8.23 -0.43 7.74
N THR A 176 6.98 -0.21 8.06
CA THR A 176 5.85 -0.97 7.48
C THR A 176 5.54 -0.40 6.10
N VAL A 177 5.55 -1.25 5.07
CA VAL A 177 5.31 -0.82 3.68
C VAL A 177 4.04 -1.46 3.14
N ILE A 178 3.11 -0.64 2.66
CA ILE A 178 1.80 -1.09 2.21
C ILE A 178 1.58 -0.67 0.75
N PRO A 179 1.66 -1.59 -0.22
CA PRO A 179 1.44 -1.26 -1.62
C PRO A 179 -0.04 -1.04 -1.93
N PHE A 180 -0.35 -0.10 -2.82
CA PHE A 180 -1.65 0.00 -3.46
C PHE A 180 -1.51 0.28 -4.94
N CYS A 181 -2.43 -0.21 -5.73
CA CYS A 181 -2.35 0.03 -7.17
C CYS A 181 -3.67 0.52 -7.77
N THR A 182 -3.56 1.16 -8.91
CA THR A 182 -4.70 1.43 -9.79
C THR A 182 -4.60 0.60 -11.06
N SER A 183 -5.71 0.06 -11.49
CA SER A 183 -5.79 -0.68 -12.77
C SER A 183 -7.21 -0.68 -13.30
N SER A 184 -7.38 -0.88 -14.60
CA SER A 184 -8.70 -1.06 -15.21
C SER A 184 -9.34 -2.39 -14.81
N SER A 185 -8.57 -3.49 -14.81
CA SER A 185 -9.08 -4.84 -14.53
C SER A 185 -8.13 -5.74 -13.75
N SER A 186 -6.81 -5.57 -13.89
CA SER A 186 -5.82 -6.41 -13.22
C SER A 186 -5.86 -6.19 -11.69
N GLY A 187 -5.68 -7.25 -10.94
CA GLY A 187 -5.43 -7.16 -9.50
C GLY A 187 -4.02 -6.64 -9.20
N LEU A 188 -3.68 -6.52 -7.91
CA LEU A 188 -2.33 -6.21 -7.45
C LEU A 188 -1.31 -7.29 -7.92
N GLY A 189 -1.75 -8.55 -8.02
CA GLY A 189 -0.90 -9.68 -8.44
C GLY A 189 0.32 -9.83 -7.54
N GLN A 190 1.49 -9.97 -8.16
CA GLN A 190 2.78 -10.06 -7.48
C GLN A 190 3.52 -8.71 -7.40
N SER A 191 2.91 -7.62 -7.89
CA SER A 191 3.62 -6.34 -8.02
C SER A 191 4.20 -5.82 -6.70
N GLY A 192 3.46 -5.91 -5.60
CA GLY A 192 3.95 -5.52 -4.27
C GLY A 192 5.09 -6.40 -3.78
N LYS A 193 5.06 -7.72 -4.08
CA LYS A 193 6.13 -8.64 -3.73
C LYS A 193 7.39 -8.37 -4.54
N ASN A 194 7.26 -8.09 -5.83
CA ASN A 194 8.39 -7.75 -6.68
C ASN A 194 9.09 -6.47 -6.17
N LEU A 195 8.32 -5.44 -5.81
CA LEU A 195 8.87 -4.22 -5.21
C LEU A 195 9.58 -4.50 -3.89
N ALA A 196 9.04 -5.39 -3.04
CA ALA A 196 9.67 -5.80 -1.79
C ALA A 196 11.03 -6.48 -2.03
N GLU A 197 11.11 -7.35 -3.04
CA GLU A 197 12.36 -8.00 -3.46
C GLU A 197 13.39 -6.98 -3.97
N GLU A 198 12.95 -5.97 -4.72
CA GLU A 198 13.82 -4.91 -5.25
C GLU A 198 14.29 -3.94 -4.17
N ALA A 199 13.43 -3.57 -3.21
CA ALA A 199 13.77 -2.73 -2.07
C ALA A 199 14.74 -3.45 -1.11
N ASN A 200 14.65 -4.78 -1.01
CA ASN A 200 15.47 -5.63 -0.14
C ASN A 200 15.48 -5.20 1.34
N SER A 201 14.47 -4.45 1.76
CA SER A 201 14.28 -3.94 3.13
C SER A 201 12.82 -3.60 3.40
N GLY A 202 12.44 -3.44 4.68
CA GLY A 202 11.07 -3.11 5.11
C GLY A 202 10.19 -4.32 5.38
N ASP A 203 9.11 -4.07 6.13
CA ASP A 203 8.05 -5.05 6.42
C ASP A 203 6.87 -4.83 5.47
N TRP A 204 6.90 -5.53 4.34
CA TRP A 204 5.92 -5.38 3.27
C TRP A 204 4.64 -6.15 3.54
N GLN A 205 3.54 -5.43 3.59
CA GLN A 205 2.22 -5.95 3.91
C GLN A 205 1.39 -6.26 2.66
N ALA A 206 0.25 -6.92 2.88
CA ALA A 206 -0.75 -7.09 1.83
C ALA A 206 -1.29 -5.73 1.36
N GLY A 207 -1.34 -5.56 0.04
CA GLY A 207 -1.77 -4.31 -0.57
C GLY A 207 -3.22 -4.32 -1.05
N GLN A 208 -3.64 -3.18 -1.61
CA GLN A 208 -4.98 -2.96 -2.13
C GLN A 208 -4.98 -2.51 -3.59
N ARG A 209 -5.90 -3.05 -4.38
CA ARG A 209 -6.18 -2.57 -5.74
C ARG A 209 -7.39 -1.65 -5.75
N PHE A 210 -7.27 -0.53 -6.46
CA PHE A 210 -8.37 0.37 -6.78
C PHE A 210 -8.64 0.39 -8.30
N SER A 211 -9.89 0.58 -8.69
CA SER A 211 -10.17 0.94 -10.08
C SER A 211 -9.81 2.41 -10.30
N SER A 212 -9.62 2.82 -11.57
CA SER A 212 -9.44 4.24 -11.91
C SER A 212 -10.65 5.12 -11.53
N SER A 213 -11.80 4.50 -11.25
CA SER A 213 -13.05 5.14 -10.82
C SER A 213 -13.48 4.69 -9.41
N ALA A 214 -12.53 4.31 -8.54
CA ALA A 214 -12.83 3.92 -7.18
C ALA A 214 -13.59 5.03 -6.43
N SER A 215 -14.63 4.65 -5.68
CA SER A 215 -15.41 5.62 -4.92
C SER A 215 -14.63 6.15 -3.72
N ASP A 216 -14.94 7.36 -3.29
CA ASP A 216 -14.37 7.96 -2.07
C ASP A 216 -14.66 7.09 -0.85
N ALA A 217 -15.81 6.43 -0.82
CA ALA A 217 -16.22 5.54 0.26
C ALA A 217 -15.32 4.29 0.34
N ASP A 218 -14.98 3.68 -0.81
CA ASP A 218 -14.11 2.51 -0.85
C ASP A 218 -12.68 2.86 -0.44
N ILE A 219 -12.16 4.00 -0.91
CA ILE A 219 -10.83 4.49 -0.56
C ILE A 219 -10.77 4.80 0.94
N LYS A 220 -11.78 5.53 1.45
CA LYS A 220 -11.88 5.85 2.88
C LYS A 220 -11.95 4.60 3.74
N LYS A 221 -12.78 3.62 3.36
CA LYS A 221 -12.94 2.36 4.09
C LYS A 221 -11.61 1.62 4.22
N TRP A 222 -10.83 1.57 3.15
CA TRP A 222 -9.50 0.94 3.22
C TRP A 222 -8.52 1.76 4.06
N ALA A 223 -8.45 3.07 3.86
CA ALA A 223 -7.60 3.93 4.67
C ALA A 223 -7.92 3.83 6.18
N ASP A 224 -9.21 3.80 6.55
CA ASP A 224 -9.62 3.64 7.95
C ASP A 224 -9.22 2.27 8.54
N SER A 225 -9.05 1.23 7.71
CA SER A 225 -8.57 -0.08 8.18
C SER A 225 -7.07 -0.14 8.46
N LEU A 226 -6.33 0.93 8.12
CA LEU A 226 -4.90 1.05 8.37
C LEU A 226 -4.56 1.85 9.64
N LYS A 227 -5.57 2.40 10.30
CA LYS A 227 -5.43 3.14 11.57
C LYS A 227 -5.42 2.17 12.75
#